data_50cc903f5c631f07876600d5fe23cf56
#
_entry.id   50cc903f5c631f07876600d5fe23cf56
#
_cell.length_a   1.000
_cell.length_b   1.000
_cell.length_c   1.000
_cell.angle_alpha   90.00
_cell.angle_beta   90.00
_cell.angle_gamma   90.00
#
_symmetry.space_group_name_H-M   'P 1'
#
loop_
_entity.id
_entity.type
_entity.pdbx_description
1 polymer ?
#
loop_
_entity_poly.entity_id
_entity_poly.type
_entity_poly.pdbx_seq_one_letter_code
_entity_poly.pdbx_strand_id
1 'polypeptide(L)'
;MKPIWIVDDDESIRWVLEKALARENLATRSFSNVRDAVAALDSATPQVLVSDIRMPGESGLELLQIIKARYPGLPVIVMTAFSDLDSAVAAFQGGAFEYLAKPFD
;
A
#
# COMPACT_ATOMS: atom_id res chain seq x y z
N MET A 1 -7.57 1.80 -17.84
CA MET A 1 -7.26 2.40 -16.54
C MET A 1 -6.24 1.55 -15.79
N LYS A 2 -5.28 2.19 -15.17
CA LYS A 2 -4.25 1.47 -14.41
C LYS A 2 -4.86 0.88 -13.14
N PRO A 3 -4.40 -0.30 -12.71
CA PRO A 3 -4.93 -0.91 -11.48
C PRO A 3 -4.45 -0.18 -10.23
N ILE A 4 -5.15 -0.45 -9.12
CA ILE A 4 -4.71 -0.09 -7.78
C ILE A 4 -3.94 -1.28 -7.23
N TRP A 5 -2.75 -1.06 -6.72
CA TRP A 5 -1.94 -2.12 -6.13
C TRP A 5 -2.12 -2.16 -4.62
N ILE A 6 -2.23 -3.37 -4.08
CA ILE A 6 -2.42 -3.63 -2.65
C ILE A 6 -1.25 -4.47 -2.17
N VAL A 7 -0.57 -4.00 -1.12
CA VAL A 7 0.56 -4.72 -0.52
C VAL A 7 0.24 -4.97 0.95
N ASP A 8 0.03 -6.23 1.30
CA ASP A 8 -0.28 -6.65 2.67
C ASP A 8 0.01 -8.13 2.79
N ASP A 9 0.63 -8.56 3.88
CA ASP A 9 0.90 -9.98 4.13
C ASP A 9 -0.36 -10.75 4.55
N ASP A 10 -1.42 -10.07 4.96
CA ASP A 10 -2.67 -10.68 5.40
C ASP A 10 -3.61 -10.87 4.20
N GLU A 11 -3.84 -12.13 3.84
CA GLU A 11 -4.72 -12.49 2.73
C GLU A 11 -6.15 -11.96 2.92
N SER A 12 -6.66 -11.96 4.16
CA SER A 12 -8.01 -11.48 4.44
C SER A 12 -8.15 -10.00 4.14
N ILE A 13 -7.15 -9.21 4.47
CA ILE A 13 -7.15 -7.77 4.18
C ILE A 13 -7.11 -7.54 2.68
N ARG A 14 -6.25 -8.27 1.97
CA ARG A 14 -6.19 -8.15 0.50
C ARG A 14 -7.56 -8.47 -0.12
N TRP A 15 -8.20 -9.53 0.36
CA TRP A 15 -9.51 -9.95 -0.15
C TRP A 15 -10.57 -8.86 0.07
N VAL A 16 -10.63 -8.28 1.28
CA VAL A 16 -11.60 -7.23 1.60
C VAL A 16 -11.42 -6.02 0.68
N LEU A 17 -10.16 -5.59 0.50
CA LEU A 17 -9.88 -4.44 -0.36
C LEU A 17 -10.18 -4.74 -1.83
N GLU A 18 -9.82 -5.93 -2.30
CA GLU A 18 -10.12 -6.33 -3.68
C GLU A 18 -11.62 -6.30 -3.96
N LYS A 19 -12.42 -6.82 -3.02
CA LYS A 19 -13.88 -6.82 -3.17
C LYS A 19 -14.46 -5.42 -3.14
N ALA A 20 -13.99 -4.58 -2.21
CA ALA A 20 -14.48 -3.21 -2.08
C ALA A 20 -14.18 -2.41 -3.35
N LEU A 21 -12.98 -2.54 -3.88
CA LEU A 21 -12.57 -1.80 -5.07
C LEU A 21 -13.26 -2.34 -6.33
N ALA A 22 -13.51 -3.65 -6.40
CA ALA A 22 -14.25 -4.24 -7.50
C ALA A 22 -15.66 -3.69 -7.61
N ARG A 23 -16.31 -3.38 -6.49
CA ARG A 23 -17.63 -2.77 -6.48
C ARG A 23 -17.64 -1.39 -7.12
N GLU A 24 -16.49 -0.72 -7.12
CA GLU A 24 -16.34 0.60 -7.74
C GLU A 24 -15.75 0.49 -9.16
N ASN A 25 -15.73 -0.72 -9.73
CA ASN A 25 -15.19 -1.00 -11.06
C ASN A 25 -13.71 -0.65 -11.18
N LEU A 26 -12.96 -0.78 -10.09
CA LEU A 26 -11.51 -0.53 -10.07
C LEU A 26 -10.77 -1.86 -10.09
N ALA A 27 -9.87 -2.02 -11.05
CA ALA A 27 -9.02 -3.21 -11.13
C ALA A 27 -7.95 -3.15 -10.05
N THR A 28 -7.58 -4.32 -9.52
CA THR A 28 -6.57 -4.41 -8.46
C THR A 28 -5.52 -5.45 -8.83
N ARG A 29 -4.34 -5.28 -8.23
CA ARG A 29 -3.27 -6.27 -8.24
C ARG A 29 -2.68 -6.32 -6.84
N SER A 30 -2.55 -7.52 -6.29
CA SER A 30 -2.18 -7.70 -4.88
C SER A 30 -0.81 -8.35 -4.74
N PHE A 31 -0.10 -7.97 -3.70
CA PHE A 31 1.21 -8.50 -3.35
C PHE A 31 1.23 -8.81 -1.85
N SER A 32 1.91 -9.88 -1.48
CA SER A 32 2.02 -10.29 -0.08
C SER A 32 3.27 -9.75 0.59
N ASN A 33 4.15 -9.09 -0.14
CA ASN A 33 5.42 -8.57 0.41
C ASN A 33 5.91 -7.39 -0.43
N VAL A 34 6.84 -6.65 0.16
CA VAL A 34 7.42 -5.45 -0.47
C VAL A 34 8.28 -5.81 -1.68
N ARG A 35 9.06 -6.88 -1.58
CA ARG A 35 9.98 -7.27 -2.65
C ARG A 35 9.27 -7.51 -3.98
N ASP A 36 8.15 -8.24 -3.94
CA ASP A 36 7.39 -8.54 -5.15
C ASP A 36 6.77 -7.28 -5.75
N ALA A 37 6.30 -6.38 -4.88
CA ALA A 37 5.73 -5.11 -5.34
C ALA A 37 6.80 -4.23 -6.03
N VAL A 38 7.99 -4.15 -5.44
CA VAL A 38 9.10 -3.38 -6.01
C VAL A 38 9.51 -3.95 -7.37
N ALA A 39 9.61 -5.28 -7.46
CA ALA A 39 9.95 -5.93 -8.72
C ALA A 39 8.90 -5.64 -9.81
N ALA A 40 7.62 -5.62 -9.46
CA ALA A 40 6.56 -5.33 -10.40
C ALA A 40 6.58 -3.88 -10.86
N LEU A 41 7.04 -2.94 -10.05
CA LEU A 41 7.16 -1.53 -10.43
C LEU A 41 8.15 -1.31 -11.58
N ASP A 42 9.08 -2.24 -11.78
CA ASP A 42 10.02 -2.14 -12.90
C ASP A 42 9.34 -2.31 -14.26
N SER A 43 8.19 -2.96 -14.31
CA SER A 43 7.49 -3.24 -15.57
C SER A 43 6.11 -2.60 -15.69
N ALA A 44 5.55 -2.08 -14.61
CA ALA A 44 4.22 -1.46 -14.63
C ALA A 44 4.09 -0.46 -13.48
N THR A 45 3.25 0.55 -13.68
CA THR A 45 2.98 1.56 -12.64
C THR A 45 1.50 1.57 -12.33
N PRO A 46 1.08 1.40 -11.07
CA PRO A 46 -0.33 1.52 -10.70
C PRO A 46 -0.77 2.98 -10.66
N GLN A 47 -2.08 3.22 -10.58
CA GLN A 47 -2.53 4.58 -10.35
C GLN A 47 -2.39 5.01 -8.88
N VAL A 48 -2.51 4.05 -7.95
CA VAL A 48 -2.33 4.27 -6.51
C VAL A 48 -1.80 2.96 -5.92
N LEU A 49 -0.96 3.06 -4.89
CA LEU A 49 -0.49 1.90 -4.16
C LEU A 49 -0.94 2.01 -2.71
N VAL A 50 -1.59 0.96 -2.20
CA VAL A 50 -2.04 0.86 -0.81
C VAL A 50 -1.20 -0.19 -0.12
N SER A 51 -0.48 0.17 0.93
CA SER A 51 0.44 -0.75 1.61
C SER A 51 0.24 -0.74 3.12
N ASP A 52 0.27 -1.95 3.70
CA ASP A 52 0.39 -2.08 5.15
C ASP A 52 1.78 -1.60 5.57
N ILE A 53 1.88 -1.00 6.76
CA ILE A 53 3.17 -0.55 7.28
C ILE A 53 3.94 -1.71 7.90
N ARG A 54 3.25 -2.53 8.70
CA ARG A 54 3.92 -3.60 9.45
C ARG A 54 3.74 -4.94 8.77
N MET A 55 4.82 -5.40 8.14
CA MET A 55 4.87 -6.70 7.48
C MET A 55 6.13 -7.44 7.91
N PRO A 56 6.10 -8.78 7.97
CA PRO A 56 7.30 -9.55 8.32
C PRO A 56 8.45 -9.26 7.35
N GLY A 57 9.62 -9.01 7.89
CA GLY A 57 10.84 -8.84 7.12
C GLY A 57 11.05 -7.45 6.56
N GLU A 58 10.03 -6.79 6.08
CA GLU A 58 10.14 -5.47 5.48
C GLU A 58 8.95 -4.61 5.88
N SER A 59 9.14 -3.31 5.93
CA SER A 59 8.08 -2.41 6.35
C SER A 59 7.53 -1.63 5.16
N GLY A 60 6.25 -1.26 5.26
CA GLY A 60 5.63 -0.38 4.27
C GLY A 60 6.28 1.00 4.23
N LEU A 61 6.96 1.42 5.29
CA LEU A 61 7.72 2.66 5.30
C LEU A 61 8.93 2.58 4.37
N GLU A 62 9.59 1.42 4.33
CA GLU A 62 10.69 1.19 3.39
C GLU A 62 10.19 1.24 1.95
N LEU A 63 9.04 0.62 1.68
CA LEU A 63 8.42 0.68 0.36
C LEU A 63 8.09 2.13 -0.01
N LEU A 64 7.56 2.91 0.91
CA LEU A 64 7.25 4.31 0.69
C LEU A 64 8.51 5.10 0.31
N GLN A 65 9.62 4.86 1.00
CA GLN A 65 10.89 5.51 0.69
C GLN A 65 11.37 5.18 -0.73
N ILE A 66 11.28 3.93 -1.12
CA ILE A 66 11.67 3.48 -2.46
C ILE A 66 10.81 4.18 -3.53
N ILE A 67 9.50 4.23 -3.30
CA ILE A 67 8.58 4.84 -4.25
C ILE A 67 8.85 6.35 -4.36
N LYS A 68 9.05 7.02 -3.25
CA LYS A 68 9.31 8.47 -3.28
C LYS A 68 10.61 8.79 -4.00
N ALA A 69 11.61 7.92 -3.89
CA ALA A 69 12.89 8.11 -4.58
C ALA A 69 12.79 7.84 -6.09
N ARG A 70 12.06 6.79 -6.49
CA ARG A 70 12.03 6.32 -7.88
C ARG A 70 10.78 6.76 -8.65
N TYR A 71 9.65 6.88 -7.96
CA TYR A 71 8.35 7.17 -8.58
C TYR A 71 7.63 8.26 -7.80
N PRO A 72 8.20 9.48 -7.74
CA PRO A 72 7.66 10.52 -6.85
C PRO A 72 6.23 10.95 -7.16
N GLY A 73 5.75 10.69 -8.36
CA GLY A 73 4.37 11.01 -8.74
C GLY A 73 3.34 9.96 -8.35
N LEU A 74 3.77 8.81 -7.82
CA LEU A 74 2.86 7.73 -7.45
C LEU A 74 2.30 7.97 -6.04
N PRO A 75 0.98 8.14 -5.89
CA PRO A 75 0.38 8.29 -4.56
C PRO A 75 0.43 6.97 -3.79
N VAL A 76 0.82 7.04 -2.52
CA VAL A 76 0.88 5.88 -1.63
C VAL A 76 -0.04 6.14 -0.45
N ILE A 77 -0.97 5.20 -0.22
CA ILE A 77 -1.83 5.19 0.96
C ILE A 77 -1.31 4.09 1.87
N VAL A 78 -1.07 4.41 3.14
CA VAL A 78 -0.58 3.42 4.09
C VAL A 78 -1.71 2.95 5.00
N MET A 79 -1.66 1.68 5.37
CA MET A 79 -2.60 1.08 6.33
C MET A 79 -1.87 0.86 7.65
N THR A 80 -2.50 1.27 8.75
CA THR A 80 -1.90 1.15 10.08
C THR A 80 -2.91 0.53 11.03
N ALA A 81 -2.42 -0.12 12.10
CA ALA A 81 -3.28 -0.50 13.20
C ALA A 81 -3.81 0.77 13.89
N PHE A 82 -5.03 0.72 14.38
CA PHE A 82 -5.66 1.88 15.03
C PHE A 82 -4.79 2.47 16.13
N SER A 83 -4.07 1.63 16.87
CA SER A 83 -3.21 2.03 17.98
C SER A 83 -1.81 2.48 17.55
N ASP A 84 -1.49 2.45 16.25
CA ASP A 84 -0.13 2.72 15.74
C ASP A 84 -0.01 4.11 15.14
N LEU A 85 -0.30 5.12 15.95
CA LEU A 85 -0.25 6.51 15.50
C LEU A 85 1.16 6.95 15.11
N ASP A 86 2.17 6.45 15.81
CA ASP A 86 3.56 6.82 15.51
C ASP A 86 3.95 6.42 14.08
N SER A 87 3.53 5.24 13.64
CA SER A 87 3.78 4.80 12.26
C SER A 87 3.05 5.66 11.23
N ALA A 88 1.81 6.09 11.56
CA ALA A 88 1.06 6.97 10.67
C ALA A 88 1.76 8.31 10.51
N VAL A 89 2.25 8.89 11.61
CA VAL A 89 2.99 10.15 11.56
C VAL A 89 4.27 9.99 10.73
N ALA A 90 5.01 8.91 10.94
CA ALA A 90 6.23 8.63 10.18
C ALA A 90 5.93 8.50 8.68
N ALA A 91 4.79 7.88 8.33
CA ALA A 91 4.40 7.72 6.94
C ALA A 91 4.12 9.08 6.28
N PHE A 92 3.40 9.97 6.96
CA PHE A 92 3.16 11.31 6.43
C PHE A 92 4.44 12.10 6.27
N GLN A 93 5.35 12.00 7.25
CA GLN A 93 6.66 12.65 7.14
C GLN A 93 7.47 12.09 5.98
N GLY A 94 7.29 10.81 5.65
CA GLY A 94 7.93 10.16 4.51
C GLY A 94 7.25 10.43 3.17
N GLY A 95 6.14 11.15 3.15
CA GLY A 95 5.47 11.54 1.92
C GLY A 95 4.24 10.72 1.53
N ALA A 96 3.65 9.95 2.45
CA ALA A 96 2.41 9.23 2.15
C ALA A 96 1.30 10.23 1.82
N PHE A 97 0.46 9.87 0.85
CA PHE A 97 -0.67 10.68 0.43
C PHE A 97 -1.79 10.66 1.47
N GLU A 98 -2.06 9.50 2.05
CA GLU A 98 -3.14 9.29 3.02
C GLU A 98 -2.86 8.05 3.85
N TYR A 99 -3.61 7.84 4.93
CA TYR A 99 -3.53 6.59 5.67
C TYR A 99 -4.93 6.06 6.01
N LEU A 100 -5.01 4.73 6.19
CA LEU A 100 -6.23 4.05 6.62
C LEU A 100 -5.93 3.30 7.92
N ALA A 101 -6.74 3.50 8.94
CA ALA A 101 -6.61 2.78 10.20
C ALA A 101 -7.34 1.44 10.11
N LYS A 102 -6.68 0.36 10.52
CA LYS A 102 -7.30 -0.96 10.66
C LYS A 102 -7.92 -1.09 12.05
N PRO A 103 -9.00 -1.85 12.21
CA PRO A 103 -9.79 -2.50 11.17
C PRO A 103 -10.72 -1.50 10.47
N PHE A 104 -11.06 -1.81 9.23
CA PHE A 104 -12.03 -1.03 8.48
C PHE A 104 -13.14 -1.94 7.95
N ASP A 105 -14.29 -1.34 7.74
CA ASP A 105 -15.46 -2.10 7.26
C ASP A 105 -15.45 -2.27 5.75
#